data_f4ee507884ed42466d401a0875631cf2
#
_entry.id   f4ee507884ed42466d401a0875631cf2
#
_cell.length_a   1.000
_cell.length_b   1.000
_cell.length_c   1.000
_cell.angle_alpha   90.00
_cell.angle_beta   90.00
_cell.angle_gamma   90.00
#
_symmetry.space_group_name_H-M   'P 1'
#
loop_
_entity.id
_entity.type
_entity.pdbx_description
1 polymer ?
#
loop_
_entity_poly.entity_id
_entity_poly.type
_entity_poly.pdbx_seq_one_letter_code
_entity_poly.pdbx_strand_id
1 'polypeptide(L)'
;MNGYSKKEYLKTSYEEIRKGVAKLPKDYKQLTWEEITALKKAVSTVNNVITLSVTELFVDFLKNENIIGEEQYQEIKKQIENTKPNANGYDIEYNGNPKIIAEVKCNIPVNEDSFGAAQRTGIIEDLESLQNGKGKSCITNTEDYYKFMVVLSDKEGNVKKAMRKIINGGDGIEEYNGKITITTDKVYI
;
A
#
# COMPACT_ATOMS: atom_id res chain seq x y z
N MET A 1 -5.12 -27.23 -7.79
CA MET A 1 -5.40 -25.79 -7.54
C MET A 1 -4.36 -25.01 -8.32
N ASN A 2 -4.77 -24.17 -9.31
CA ASN A 2 -3.82 -23.28 -9.97
C ASN A 2 -3.37 -22.26 -8.93
N GLY A 3 -2.10 -22.35 -8.51
CA GLY A 3 -1.50 -21.40 -7.58
C GLY A 3 -1.51 -19.97 -8.15
N TYR A 4 -1.55 -18.96 -7.28
CA TYR A 4 -1.38 -17.57 -7.66
C TYR A 4 0.01 -17.38 -8.32
N SER A 5 0.03 -16.62 -9.43
CA SER A 5 1.25 -16.18 -10.10
C SER A 5 1.16 -14.68 -10.33
N LYS A 6 2.05 -13.92 -9.73
CA LYS A 6 2.16 -12.47 -9.91
C LYS A 6 2.30 -12.09 -11.38
N LYS A 7 3.11 -12.82 -12.15
CA LYS A 7 3.31 -12.56 -13.57
C LYS A 7 2.01 -12.68 -14.37
N GLU A 8 1.23 -13.74 -14.14
CA GLU A 8 -0.07 -13.93 -14.79
C GLU A 8 -1.09 -12.89 -14.31
N TYR A 9 -1.09 -12.56 -13.01
CA TYR A 9 -1.92 -11.50 -12.45
C TYR A 9 -1.64 -10.15 -13.13
N LEU A 10 -0.40 -9.72 -13.23
CA LEU A 10 -0.03 -8.46 -13.88
C LEU A 10 -0.44 -8.45 -15.35
N LYS A 11 -0.19 -9.54 -16.10
CA LYS A 11 -0.60 -9.66 -17.49
C LYS A 11 -2.11 -9.48 -17.66
N THR A 12 -2.90 -10.20 -16.87
CA THR A 12 -4.37 -10.11 -16.88
C THR A 12 -4.84 -8.71 -16.50
N SER A 13 -4.21 -8.11 -15.49
CA SER A 13 -4.52 -6.75 -15.02
C SER A 13 -4.29 -5.69 -16.10
N TYR A 14 -3.17 -5.74 -16.81
CA TYR A 14 -2.91 -4.83 -17.93
C TYR A 14 -3.91 -4.99 -19.07
N GLU A 15 -4.33 -6.21 -19.37
CA GLU A 15 -5.38 -6.46 -20.37
C GLU A 15 -6.73 -5.89 -19.93
N GLU A 16 -7.11 -6.03 -18.66
CA GLU A 16 -8.35 -5.48 -18.09
C GLU A 16 -8.35 -3.94 -18.13
N ILE A 17 -7.25 -3.31 -17.71
CA ILE A 17 -7.09 -1.85 -17.77
C ILE A 17 -7.24 -1.36 -19.22
N ARG A 18 -6.53 -1.98 -20.15
CA ARG A 18 -6.58 -1.62 -21.58
C ARG A 18 -8.00 -1.76 -22.14
N LYS A 19 -8.70 -2.85 -21.83
CA LYS A 19 -10.10 -3.07 -22.24
C LYS A 19 -11.05 -2.04 -21.63
N GLY A 20 -10.86 -1.68 -20.35
CA GLY A 20 -11.67 -0.67 -19.68
C GLY A 20 -11.50 0.72 -20.29
N VAL A 21 -10.25 1.12 -20.53
CA VAL A 21 -9.95 2.43 -21.14
C VAL A 21 -10.44 2.50 -22.60
N ALA A 22 -10.30 1.40 -23.36
CA ALA A 22 -10.76 1.35 -24.77
C ALA A 22 -12.28 1.49 -24.92
N LYS A 23 -13.04 1.27 -23.86
CA LYS A 23 -14.52 1.45 -23.87
C LYS A 23 -14.94 2.89 -23.59
N LEU A 24 -14.01 3.77 -23.22
CA LEU A 24 -14.35 5.18 -23.00
C LEU A 24 -14.78 5.83 -24.32
N PRO A 25 -15.92 6.57 -24.35
CA PRO A 25 -16.36 7.27 -25.54
C PRO A 25 -15.36 8.38 -25.89
N LYS A 26 -15.16 8.64 -27.18
CA LYS A 26 -14.29 9.71 -27.67
C LYS A 26 -14.87 11.12 -27.43
N ASP A 27 -16.16 11.21 -27.20
CA ASP A 27 -16.89 12.46 -26.99
C ASP A 27 -17.44 12.52 -25.56
N TYR A 28 -17.72 13.73 -25.04
CA TYR A 28 -18.35 13.98 -23.75
C TYR A 28 -19.83 13.55 -23.72
N LYS A 29 -20.11 12.32 -24.12
CA LYS A 29 -21.46 11.74 -24.02
C LYS A 29 -21.62 11.08 -22.67
N GLN A 30 -22.86 10.97 -22.25
CA GLN A 30 -23.18 10.22 -21.04
C GLN A 30 -22.73 8.76 -21.21
N LEU A 31 -21.93 8.28 -20.26
CA LEU A 31 -21.45 6.90 -20.22
C LEU A 31 -22.64 5.95 -20.02
N THR A 32 -22.66 4.86 -20.76
CA THR A 32 -23.57 3.77 -20.49
C THR A 32 -23.20 3.06 -19.19
N TRP A 33 -24.13 2.30 -18.63
CA TRP A 33 -23.87 1.52 -17.42
C TRP A 33 -22.72 0.51 -17.59
N GLU A 34 -22.61 -0.09 -18.76
CA GLU A 34 -21.54 -1.03 -19.11
C GLU A 34 -20.17 -0.34 -19.14
N GLU A 35 -20.09 0.85 -19.72
CA GLU A 35 -18.86 1.67 -19.77
C GLU A 35 -18.43 2.12 -18.36
N ILE A 36 -19.39 2.58 -17.55
CA ILE A 36 -19.12 2.96 -16.15
C ILE A 36 -18.57 1.76 -15.36
N THR A 37 -19.20 0.60 -15.51
CA THR A 37 -18.79 -0.61 -14.79
C THR A 37 -17.40 -1.08 -15.23
N ALA A 38 -17.11 -1.04 -16.54
CA ALA A 38 -15.80 -1.41 -17.07
C ALA A 38 -14.70 -0.45 -16.60
N LEU A 39 -14.99 0.86 -16.59
CA LEU A 39 -14.08 1.89 -16.10
C LEU A 39 -13.80 1.70 -14.60
N LYS A 40 -14.84 1.51 -13.78
CA LYS A 40 -14.68 1.26 -12.35
C LYS A 40 -13.80 0.04 -12.07
N LYS A 41 -13.99 -1.03 -12.82
CA LYS A 41 -13.15 -2.23 -12.71
C LYS A 41 -11.70 -1.95 -13.10
N ALA A 42 -11.48 -1.24 -14.22
CA ALA A 42 -10.15 -0.85 -14.65
C ALA A 42 -9.42 0.00 -13.60
N VAL A 43 -10.08 1.00 -13.02
CA VAL A 43 -9.52 1.85 -11.94
C VAL A 43 -9.16 1.02 -10.71
N SER A 44 -10.03 0.09 -10.30
CA SER A 44 -9.74 -0.82 -9.18
C SER A 44 -8.49 -1.68 -9.45
N THR A 45 -8.38 -2.19 -10.69
CA THR A 45 -7.23 -3.00 -11.12
C THR A 45 -5.93 -2.17 -11.15
N VAL A 46 -5.99 -0.91 -11.61
CA VAL A 46 -4.86 0.02 -11.57
C VAL A 46 -4.37 0.21 -10.14
N ASN A 47 -5.28 0.46 -9.19
CA ASN A 47 -4.91 0.63 -7.78
C ASN A 47 -4.16 -0.60 -7.24
N ASN A 48 -4.63 -1.80 -7.52
CA ASN A 48 -3.97 -3.03 -7.09
C ASN A 48 -2.56 -3.18 -7.69
N VAL A 49 -2.39 -2.84 -8.97
CA VAL A 49 -1.07 -2.88 -9.64
C VAL A 49 -0.11 -1.86 -9.04
N ILE A 50 -0.59 -0.65 -8.75
CA ILE A 50 0.21 0.41 -8.12
C ILE A 50 0.63 -0.03 -6.71
N THR A 51 -0.31 -0.50 -5.89
CA THR A 51 -0.01 -1.00 -4.54
C THR A 51 1.07 -2.07 -4.58
N LEU A 52 0.93 -3.07 -5.45
CA LEU A 52 1.93 -4.12 -5.60
C LEU A 52 3.31 -3.56 -5.97
N SER A 53 3.37 -2.62 -6.91
CA SER A 53 4.62 -1.97 -7.33
C SER A 53 5.27 -1.17 -6.20
N VAL A 54 4.47 -0.41 -5.44
CA VAL A 54 4.95 0.36 -4.28
C VAL A 54 5.44 -0.57 -3.17
N THR A 55 4.75 -1.68 -2.94
CA THR A 55 5.18 -2.71 -1.98
C THR A 55 6.56 -3.25 -2.34
N GLU A 56 6.82 -3.54 -3.61
CA GLU A 56 8.14 -4.02 -4.07
C GLU A 56 9.24 -2.97 -3.89
N LEU A 57 8.96 -1.72 -4.27
CA LEU A 57 9.89 -0.60 -4.08
C LEU A 57 10.22 -0.37 -2.61
N PHE A 58 9.24 -0.57 -1.72
CA PHE A 58 9.47 -0.48 -0.29
C PHE A 58 10.39 -1.59 0.23
N VAL A 59 10.26 -2.81 -0.26
CA VAL A 59 11.19 -3.89 0.11
C VAL A 59 12.61 -3.61 -0.39
N ASP A 60 12.75 -3.04 -1.59
CA ASP A 60 14.04 -2.58 -2.12
C ASP A 60 14.64 -1.47 -1.23
N PHE A 61 13.79 -0.54 -0.76
CA PHE A 61 14.17 0.50 0.22
C PHE A 61 14.65 -0.09 1.53
N LEU A 62 13.92 -1.05 2.14
CA LEU A 62 14.34 -1.70 3.40
C LEU A 62 15.73 -2.33 3.29
N LYS A 63 16.05 -2.93 2.14
CA LYS A 63 17.38 -3.49 1.87
C LYS A 63 18.44 -2.39 1.71
N ASN A 64 18.14 -1.35 0.95
CA ASN A 64 19.09 -0.26 0.69
C ASN A 64 19.45 0.53 1.95
N GLU A 65 18.49 0.68 2.88
CA GLU A 65 18.69 1.30 4.19
C GLU A 65 19.31 0.33 5.22
N ASN A 66 19.66 -0.90 4.83
CA ASN A 66 20.20 -1.95 5.69
C ASN A 66 19.28 -2.30 6.89
N ILE A 67 17.97 -2.10 6.76
CA ILE A 67 16.96 -2.52 7.74
C ILE A 67 16.81 -4.04 7.71
N ILE A 68 16.95 -4.62 6.50
CA ILE A 68 16.95 -6.07 6.25
C ILE A 68 18.20 -6.48 5.47
N GLY A 69 18.66 -7.71 5.70
CA GLY A 69 19.73 -8.33 4.91
C GLY A 69 19.22 -9.00 3.63
N GLU A 70 20.14 -9.61 2.89
CA GLU A 70 19.83 -10.27 1.61
C GLU A 70 18.84 -11.43 1.78
N GLU A 71 19.00 -12.25 2.81
CA GLU A 71 18.14 -13.41 3.05
C GLU A 71 16.69 -12.98 3.29
N GLN A 72 16.46 -12.03 4.21
CA GLN A 72 15.14 -11.47 4.50
C GLN A 72 14.52 -10.81 3.25
N TYR A 73 15.33 -10.09 2.49
CA TYR A 73 14.91 -9.48 1.23
C TYR A 73 14.34 -10.53 0.27
N GLN A 74 15.04 -11.63 0.05
CA GLN A 74 14.59 -12.70 -0.84
C GLN A 74 13.34 -13.40 -0.32
N GLU A 75 13.24 -13.61 0.99
CA GLU A 75 12.04 -14.20 1.62
C GLU A 75 10.80 -13.31 1.44
N ILE A 76 10.92 -12.00 1.70
CA ILE A 76 9.81 -11.05 1.56
C ILE A 76 9.41 -10.94 0.07
N LYS A 77 10.35 -10.85 -0.86
CA LYS A 77 10.05 -10.85 -2.30
C LYS A 77 9.27 -12.09 -2.72
N LYS A 78 9.68 -13.26 -2.23
CA LYS A 78 8.98 -14.53 -2.49
C LYS A 78 7.57 -14.55 -1.89
N GLN A 79 7.36 -13.96 -0.71
CA GLN A 79 6.01 -13.81 -0.14
C GLN A 79 5.12 -12.93 -1.02
N ILE A 80 5.62 -11.77 -1.48
CA ILE A 80 4.89 -10.87 -2.38
C ILE A 80 4.52 -11.58 -3.69
N GLU A 81 5.42 -12.39 -4.25
CA GLU A 81 5.15 -13.15 -5.47
C GLU A 81 4.01 -14.18 -5.31
N ASN A 82 3.82 -14.70 -4.11
CA ASN A 82 2.86 -15.76 -3.80
C ASN A 82 1.57 -15.26 -3.12
N THR A 83 1.51 -13.99 -2.73
CA THR A 83 0.34 -13.41 -2.05
C THR A 83 -0.54 -12.66 -3.05
N LYS A 84 -1.83 -12.97 -3.07
CA LYS A 84 -2.80 -12.25 -3.91
C LYS A 84 -2.96 -10.82 -3.40
N PRO A 85 -3.04 -9.80 -4.28
CA PRO A 85 -3.53 -8.49 -3.90
C PRO A 85 -4.89 -8.58 -3.21
N ASN A 86 -5.10 -7.75 -2.21
CA ASN A 86 -6.30 -7.74 -1.36
C ASN A 86 -6.50 -9.03 -0.52
N ALA A 87 -5.44 -9.78 -0.23
CA ALA A 87 -5.48 -10.79 0.82
C ALA A 87 -5.80 -10.14 2.18
N ASN A 88 -6.40 -10.90 3.10
CA ASN A 88 -6.57 -10.42 4.47
C ASN A 88 -5.19 -10.27 5.13
N GLY A 89 -5.05 -9.28 6.00
CA GLY A 89 -3.80 -9.02 6.71
C GLY A 89 -3.18 -7.67 6.33
N TYR A 90 -1.89 -7.51 6.60
CA TYR A 90 -1.11 -6.35 6.16
C TYR A 90 -0.58 -6.57 4.74
N ASP A 91 -0.24 -5.51 4.03
CA ASP A 91 0.37 -5.62 2.70
C ASP A 91 1.75 -6.31 2.75
N ILE A 92 2.46 -6.17 3.86
CA ILE A 92 3.64 -6.96 4.20
C ILE A 92 3.48 -7.52 5.62
N GLU A 93 3.65 -8.83 5.77
CA GLU A 93 3.72 -9.55 7.04
C GLU A 93 4.97 -10.42 7.05
N TYR A 94 6.04 -9.98 7.72
CA TYR A 94 7.27 -10.74 7.83
C TYR A 94 7.57 -11.08 9.29
N ASN A 95 7.58 -12.37 9.60
CA ASN A 95 7.77 -12.90 10.95
C ASN A 95 9.22 -13.36 11.26
N GLY A 96 10.18 -12.98 10.40
CA GLY A 96 11.59 -13.29 10.60
C GLY A 96 12.27 -12.36 11.62
N ASN A 97 13.55 -12.08 11.40
CA ASN A 97 14.31 -11.14 12.21
C ASN A 97 15.04 -10.13 11.31
N PRO A 98 14.65 -8.85 11.35
CA PRO A 98 13.59 -8.27 12.19
C PRO A 98 12.18 -8.66 11.73
N LYS A 99 11.22 -8.65 12.65
CA LYS A 99 9.79 -8.75 12.32
C LYS A 99 9.30 -7.44 11.70
N ILE A 100 8.54 -7.51 10.61
CA ILE A 100 8.08 -6.31 9.88
C ILE A 100 6.62 -6.45 9.50
N ILE A 101 5.84 -5.40 9.72
CA ILE A 101 4.51 -5.21 9.13
C ILE A 101 4.44 -3.88 8.40
N ALA A 102 3.75 -3.85 7.27
CA ALA A 102 3.52 -2.62 6.53
C ALA A 102 2.15 -2.57 5.87
N GLU A 103 1.57 -1.38 5.83
CA GLU A 103 0.42 -1.02 5.01
C GLU A 103 0.86 -0.04 3.91
N VAL A 104 0.33 -0.21 2.71
CA VAL A 104 0.67 0.60 1.54
C VAL A 104 -0.53 1.42 1.10
N LYS A 105 -0.38 2.73 1.04
CA LYS A 105 -1.41 3.67 0.61
C LYS A 105 -0.99 4.42 -0.65
N CYS A 106 -1.74 4.22 -1.73
CA CYS A 106 -1.53 4.89 -3.01
C CYS A 106 -2.58 5.99 -3.27
N ASN A 107 -3.16 6.53 -2.20
CA ASN A 107 -4.16 7.58 -2.27
C ASN A 107 -3.53 8.92 -2.69
N ILE A 108 -4.20 9.61 -3.62
CA ILE A 108 -3.88 10.98 -3.98
C ILE A 108 -4.85 11.91 -3.27
N PRO A 109 -4.39 13.02 -2.67
CA PRO A 109 -5.26 14.03 -2.06
C PRO A 109 -6.29 14.56 -3.06
N VAL A 110 -7.50 14.79 -2.60
CA VAL A 110 -8.60 15.35 -3.42
C VAL A 110 -8.37 16.85 -3.65
N ASN A 111 -7.85 17.52 -2.62
CA ASN A 111 -7.37 18.90 -2.66
C ASN A 111 -5.87 18.89 -2.37
N GLU A 112 -5.15 19.93 -2.77
CA GLU A 112 -3.67 20.01 -2.73
C GLU A 112 -3.00 19.45 -1.46
N ASP A 113 -3.67 19.51 -0.30
CA ASP A 113 -3.09 19.12 0.98
C ASP A 113 -4.06 18.33 1.88
N SER A 114 -5.12 17.74 1.31
CA SER A 114 -6.15 17.06 2.11
C SER A 114 -6.72 15.84 1.40
N PHE A 115 -6.75 14.72 2.12
CA PHE A 115 -7.47 13.53 1.67
C PHE A 115 -8.98 13.72 1.82
N GLY A 116 -9.75 13.11 0.91
CA GLY A 116 -11.19 12.99 1.08
C GLY A 116 -11.55 12.21 2.35
N ALA A 117 -12.74 12.46 2.91
CA ALA A 117 -13.16 11.87 4.19
C ALA A 117 -12.96 10.34 4.26
N ALA A 118 -13.41 9.60 3.24
CA ALA A 118 -13.27 8.15 3.19
C ALA A 118 -11.79 7.70 3.09
N GLN A 119 -10.96 8.43 2.34
CA GLN A 119 -9.53 8.14 2.26
C GLN A 119 -8.85 8.37 3.62
N ARG A 120 -9.17 9.49 4.29
CA ARG A 120 -8.64 9.82 5.60
C ARG A 120 -9.01 8.75 6.63
N THR A 121 -10.28 8.35 6.68
CA THR A 121 -10.75 7.28 7.59
C THR A 121 -9.96 5.99 7.37
N GLY A 122 -9.82 5.53 6.12
CA GLY A 122 -9.08 4.30 5.83
C GLY A 122 -7.57 4.40 6.13
N ILE A 123 -6.96 5.59 6.06
CA ILE A 123 -5.56 5.79 6.48
C ILE A 123 -5.44 5.70 8.01
N ILE A 124 -6.38 6.33 8.75
CA ILE A 124 -6.39 6.28 10.22
C ILE A 124 -6.61 4.86 10.73
N GLU A 125 -7.58 4.13 10.17
CA GLU A 125 -7.84 2.73 10.52
C GLU A 125 -6.63 1.82 10.30
N ASP A 126 -5.85 2.05 9.24
CA ASP A 126 -4.63 1.27 9.00
C ASP A 126 -3.48 1.68 9.94
N LEU A 127 -3.35 2.97 10.30
CA LEU A 127 -2.39 3.41 11.32
C LEU A 127 -2.72 2.79 12.69
N GLU A 128 -3.99 2.79 13.09
CA GLU A 128 -4.46 2.14 14.31
C GLU A 128 -4.22 0.62 14.26
N SER A 129 -4.41 -0.01 13.10
CA SER A 129 -4.14 -1.43 12.90
C SER A 129 -2.65 -1.75 13.02
N LEU A 130 -1.76 -0.89 12.53
CA LEU A 130 -0.31 -1.05 12.70
C LEU A 130 0.09 -0.91 14.18
N GLN A 131 -0.54 0.00 14.92
CA GLN A 131 -0.24 0.20 16.34
C GLN A 131 -0.80 -0.93 17.23
N ASN A 132 -2.03 -1.36 16.98
CA ASN A 132 -2.82 -2.17 17.92
C ASN A 132 -3.10 -3.61 17.43
N GLY A 133 -2.69 -3.93 16.21
CA GLY A 133 -3.01 -5.21 15.58
C GLY A 133 -4.27 -5.18 14.72
N LYS A 134 -4.38 -6.12 13.79
CA LYS A 134 -5.47 -6.21 12.80
C LYS A 134 -6.25 -7.51 13.03
N GLY A 135 -7.54 -7.40 13.36
CA GLY A 135 -8.36 -8.56 13.75
C GLY A 135 -8.54 -9.65 12.68
N LYS A 136 -8.23 -9.37 11.41
CA LYS A 136 -8.25 -10.34 10.29
C LYS A 136 -6.87 -10.83 9.87
N SER A 137 -5.81 -10.35 10.53
CA SER A 137 -4.44 -10.82 10.35
C SER A 137 -4.13 -11.97 11.29
N CYS A 138 -3.15 -12.78 10.94
CA CYS A 138 -2.54 -13.74 11.88
C CYS A 138 -1.74 -13.02 12.98
N ILE A 139 -1.44 -11.72 12.79
CA ILE A 139 -0.67 -10.89 13.71
C ILE A 139 -1.65 -10.01 14.51
N THR A 140 -1.91 -10.43 15.75
CA THR A 140 -2.81 -9.72 16.67
C THR A 140 -2.06 -8.86 17.70
N ASN A 141 -0.75 -9.11 17.89
CA ASN A 141 0.15 -8.30 18.70
C ASN A 141 1.29 -7.79 17.83
N THR A 142 1.46 -6.46 17.78
CA THR A 142 2.43 -5.76 16.92
C THR A 142 3.61 -5.17 17.69
N GLU A 143 3.75 -5.42 19.00
CA GLU A 143 4.77 -4.82 19.86
C GLU A 143 6.22 -5.10 19.41
N ASP A 144 6.45 -6.32 18.88
CA ASP A 144 7.77 -6.75 18.43
C ASP A 144 8.06 -6.42 16.95
N TYR A 145 7.17 -5.73 16.26
CA TYR A 145 7.29 -5.48 14.83
C TYR A 145 7.78 -4.07 14.53
N TYR A 146 8.65 -3.94 13.54
CA TYR A 146 8.85 -2.69 12.84
C TYR A 146 7.60 -2.41 11.99
N LYS A 147 7.03 -1.23 12.12
CA LYS A 147 5.72 -0.85 11.59
C LYS A 147 5.86 0.28 10.59
N PHE A 148 5.36 0.08 9.39
CA PHE A 148 5.47 1.08 8.32
C PHE A 148 4.13 1.37 7.68
N MET A 149 3.83 2.66 7.53
CA MET A 149 2.79 3.15 6.63
C MET A 149 3.48 3.71 5.38
N VAL A 150 3.49 2.93 4.31
CA VAL A 150 4.13 3.30 3.05
C VAL A 150 3.16 4.12 2.20
N VAL A 151 3.54 5.32 1.79
CA VAL A 151 2.67 6.19 0.99
C VAL A 151 3.29 6.51 -0.36
N LEU A 152 2.48 6.48 -1.41
CA LEU A 152 2.90 6.94 -2.73
C LEU A 152 3.06 8.46 -2.70
N SER A 153 4.29 8.95 -2.88
CA SER A 153 4.57 10.38 -2.92
C SER A 153 4.32 10.97 -4.31
N ASP A 154 3.83 12.20 -4.35
CA ASP A 154 3.72 13.02 -5.54
C ASP A 154 4.90 14.03 -5.63
N LYS A 155 5.17 14.53 -6.85
CA LYS A 155 6.28 15.48 -7.09
C LYS A 155 6.08 16.82 -6.37
N GLU A 156 4.83 17.23 -6.22
CA GLU A 156 4.43 18.48 -5.58
C GLU A 156 4.47 18.41 -4.06
N GLY A 157 4.62 17.22 -3.48
CA GLY A 157 4.65 16.98 -2.04
C GLY A 157 3.28 17.14 -1.36
N ASN A 158 2.19 17.04 -2.11
CA ASN A 158 0.83 17.18 -1.59
C ASN A 158 0.44 16.00 -0.70
N VAL A 159 0.83 14.78 -1.07
CA VAL A 159 0.62 13.58 -0.25
C VAL A 159 1.30 13.75 1.11
N LYS A 160 2.55 14.22 1.12
CA LYS A 160 3.31 14.49 2.36
C LYS A 160 2.61 15.52 3.25
N LYS A 161 2.12 16.63 2.67
CA LYS A 161 1.36 17.65 3.41
C LYS A 161 0.06 17.09 3.99
N ALA A 162 -0.68 16.32 3.20
CA ALA A 162 -1.94 15.70 3.63
C ALA A 162 -1.71 14.65 4.74
N MET A 163 -0.65 13.84 4.63
CA MET A 163 -0.27 12.89 5.68
C MET A 163 0.09 13.60 6.98
N ARG A 164 0.90 14.65 6.93
CA ARG A 164 1.25 15.45 8.12
C ARG A 164 0.04 15.97 8.88
N LYS A 165 -1.06 16.33 8.19
CA LYS A 165 -2.31 16.73 8.85
C LYS A 165 -3.00 15.58 9.59
N ILE A 166 -2.78 14.33 9.16
CA ILE A 166 -3.30 13.15 9.85
C ILE A 166 -2.46 12.85 11.08
N ILE A 167 -1.12 12.88 10.93
CA ILE A 167 -0.19 12.48 12.00
C ILE A 167 0.06 13.57 13.05
N ASN A 168 -0.23 14.84 12.79
CA ASN A 168 -0.08 15.97 13.72
C ASN A 168 -1.00 15.89 14.95
N GLY A 169 -1.03 14.79 15.66
CA GLY A 169 -1.82 14.50 16.84
C GLY A 169 -1.81 13.02 17.23
N GLY A 170 -1.11 12.18 16.46
CA GLY A 170 -0.97 10.76 16.75
C GLY A 170 0.30 10.45 17.54
N ASP A 171 0.16 10.04 18.80
CA ASP A 171 1.28 9.48 19.57
C ASP A 171 1.80 8.21 18.89
N GLY A 172 3.12 8.03 18.88
CA GLY A 172 3.74 6.83 18.33
C GLY A 172 3.82 6.76 16.80
N ILE A 173 3.64 7.88 16.07
CA ILE A 173 3.79 7.97 14.62
C ILE A 173 4.93 8.93 14.28
N GLU A 174 5.85 8.53 13.40
CA GLU A 174 7.02 9.34 13.05
C GLU A 174 7.31 9.32 11.54
N GLU A 175 7.62 10.48 10.97
CA GLU A 175 8.06 10.55 9.57
C GLU A 175 9.50 10.04 9.46
N TYR A 176 9.72 9.00 8.65
CA TYR A 176 11.06 8.48 8.39
C TYR A 176 11.86 9.44 7.49
N ASN A 177 13.05 9.80 7.90
CA ASN A 177 13.92 10.76 7.21
C ASN A 177 15.34 10.23 6.90
N GLY A 178 15.54 8.91 7.02
CA GLY A 178 16.83 8.25 6.77
C GLY A 178 17.87 8.43 7.88
N LYS A 179 17.55 9.14 8.98
CA LYS A 179 18.46 9.42 10.09
C LYS A 179 17.98 8.89 11.44
N ILE A 180 16.76 8.36 11.47
CA ILE A 180 16.10 7.88 12.69
C ILE A 180 16.38 6.40 12.85
N THR A 181 16.74 5.97 14.05
CA THR A 181 16.79 4.54 14.39
C THR A 181 15.37 4.01 14.49
N ILE A 182 15.06 2.97 13.71
CA ILE A 182 13.75 2.32 13.72
C ILE A 182 13.61 1.50 14.99
N THR A 183 12.49 1.66 15.66
CA THR A 183 12.12 0.95 16.90
C THR A 183 10.75 0.31 16.75
N THR A 184 10.36 -0.58 17.66
CA THR A 184 9.08 -1.31 17.56
C THR A 184 7.90 -0.58 18.23
N ASP A 185 8.15 0.50 18.96
CA ASP A 185 7.14 1.30 19.66
C ASP A 185 6.46 2.35 18.78
N LYS A 186 6.97 2.57 17.55
CA LYS A 186 6.48 3.58 16.62
C LYS A 186 6.04 3.01 15.28
N VAL A 187 5.14 3.74 14.60
CA VAL A 187 4.83 3.57 13.17
C VAL A 187 5.60 4.61 12.38
N TYR A 188 6.34 4.18 11.36
CA TYR A 188 7.12 5.06 10.46
C TYR A 188 6.36 5.30 9.15
N ILE A 189 6.40 6.55 8.65
CA ILE A 189 5.77 6.95 7.39
C ILE A 189 6.84 7.52 6.46
#